data_e5fcbfbac44850cd7896284bb0e85300
#
_entry.id   e5fcbfbac44850cd7896284bb0e85300
#
_cell.length_a   1.000
_cell.length_b   1.000
_cell.length_c   1.000
_cell.angle_alpha   90.00
_cell.angle_beta   90.00
_cell.angle_gamma   90.00
#
_symmetry.space_group_name_H-M   'P 1'
#
loop_
_entity.id
_entity.type
_entity.pdbx_description
1 polymer ?
#
loop_
_entity_poly.entity_id
_entity_poly.type
_entity_poly.pdbx_seq_one_letter_code
_entity_poly.pdbx_strand_id
1 'polypeptide(L)'
;SDPELVKAKYRVDAIAFGLGSFRSKQTPKVETCLRKGVNFRIITMMPDSPYAAERDKEENKNNGTTSYSIQQLVEWADKLNSRSMRGKVIVKGYSCMTLDFYWRVDDVIYIGPYWYGVESQQTITYKYLAGGKGFTQYSEYFETLWNNTDLCRPLTQLTEATSRRRKR
;
A
#
# COMPACT_ATOMS: atom_id res chain seq x y z
N SER A 1 -0.38 1.56 -17.08
CA SER A 1 -0.93 0.26 -16.65
C SER A 1 0.21 -0.59 -16.13
N ASP A 2 -0.01 -1.25 -15.00
CA ASP A 2 0.96 -2.19 -14.44
C ASP A 2 0.67 -3.61 -15.00
N PRO A 3 1.43 -4.08 -16.00
CA PRO A 3 1.20 -5.41 -16.57
C PRO A 3 1.50 -6.54 -15.58
N GLU A 4 2.31 -6.28 -14.57
CA GLU A 4 2.66 -7.28 -13.56
C GLU A 4 1.52 -7.52 -12.57
N LEU A 5 0.69 -6.51 -12.32
CA LEU A 5 -0.48 -6.67 -11.45
C LEU A 5 -1.44 -7.76 -11.99
N VAL A 6 -1.67 -7.80 -13.29
CA VAL A 6 -2.51 -8.82 -13.92
C VAL A 6 -1.95 -10.23 -13.75
N LYS A 7 -0.63 -10.35 -13.65
CA LYS A 7 0.09 -11.62 -13.48
C LYS A 7 0.23 -12.05 -12.02
N ALA A 8 -0.19 -11.22 -11.07
CA ALA A 8 -0.06 -11.52 -9.64
C ALA A 8 -0.70 -12.86 -9.30
N LYS A 9 0.04 -13.71 -8.57
CA LYS A 9 -0.37 -15.06 -8.18
C LYS A 9 -0.67 -15.20 -6.70
N TYR A 10 0.06 -14.51 -5.83
CA TYR A 10 -0.06 -14.74 -4.39
C TYR A 10 -0.06 -13.48 -3.54
N ARG A 11 0.66 -12.40 -3.91
CA ARG A 11 0.69 -11.18 -3.09
C ARG A 11 0.94 -9.90 -3.86
N VAL A 12 0.38 -8.82 -3.34
CA VAL A 12 0.76 -7.45 -3.65
C VAL A 12 0.95 -6.70 -2.35
N ASP A 13 2.12 -6.12 -2.14
CA ASP A 13 2.45 -5.32 -0.97
C ASP A 13 2.83 -3.89 -1.40
N ALA A 14 2.40 -2.90 -0.64
CA ALA A 14 2.70 -1.50 -0.94
C ALA A 14 3.01 -0.70 0.33
N ILE A 15 3.92 0.28 0.19
CA ILE A 15 4.07 1.40 1.12
C ILE A 15 3.84 2.66 0.28
N ALA A 16 2.79 3.38 0.58
CA ALA A 16 2.37 4.54 -0.21
C ALA A 16 1.46 5.45 0.62
N PHE A 17 1.08 6.59 0.06
CA PHE A 17 0.07 7.45 0.66
C PHE A 17 -1.35 6.98 0.29
N GLY A 18 -2.11 7.76 -0.44
CA GLY A 18 -3.52 7.44 -0.73
C GLY A 18 -3.76 6.59 -1.98
N LEU A 19 -2.77 6.39 -2.84
CA LEU A 19 -2.89 5.62 -4.10
C LEU A 19 -4.07 6.08 -4.99
N GLY A 20 -4.36 7.39 -5.03
CA GLY A 20 -5.54 7.93 -5.71
C GLY A 20 -5.62 7.55 -7.18
N SER A 21 -4.54 7.77 -7.93
CA SER A 21 -4.46 7.41 -9.36
C SER A 21 -4.57 5.90 -9.59
N PHE A 22 -3.94 5.10 -8.73
CA PHE A 22 -4.04 3.63 -8.78
C PHE A 22 -5.48 3.17 -8.54
N ARG A 23 -6.14 3.66 -7.49
CA ARG A 23 -7.53 3.31 -7.15
C ARG A 23 -8.49 3.64 -8.29
N SER A 24 -8.35 4.82 -8.90
CA SER A 24 -9.24 5.25 -9.98
C SER A 24 -9.06 4.45 -11.27
N LYS A 25 -7.84 4.00 -11.57
CA LYS A 25 -7.52 3.37 -12.86
C LYS A 25 -7.43 1.85 -12.80
N GLN A 26 -7.09 1.27 -11.64
CA GLN A 26 -6.72 -0.14 -11.55
C GLN A 26 -7.71 -1.00 -10.74
N THR A 27 -8.78 -0.44 -10.22
CA THR A 27 -9.77 -1.20 -9.43
C THR A 27 -10.25 -2.48 -10.12
N PRO A 28 -10.58 -2.51 -11.43
CA PRO A 28 -10.99 -3.75 -12.09
C PRO A 28 -9.93 -4.84 -12.06
N LYS A 29 -8.64 -4.47 -12.18
CA LYS A 29 -7.53 -5.42 -12.09
C LYS A 29 -7.33 -5.93 -10.66
N VAL A 30 -7.51 -5.06 -9.67
CA VAL A 30 -7.48 -5.42 -8.25
C VAL A 30 -8.58 -6.44 -7.96
N GLU A 31 -9.80 -6.20 -8.40
CA GLU A 31 -10.91 -7.14 -8.24
C GLU A 31 -10.60 -8.51 -8.87
N THR A 32 -10.01 -8.53 -10.05
CA THR A 32 -9.56 -9.77 -10.70
C THR A 32 -8.56 -10.52 -9.84
N CYS A 33 -7.57 -9.83 -9.26
CA CYS A 33 -6.59 -10.42 -8.35
C CYS A 33 -7.26 -10.97 -7.08
N LEU A 34 -8.16 -10.22 -6.47
CA LEU A 34 -8.88 -10.64 -5.26
C LEU A 34 -9.74 -11.89 -5.51
N ARG A 35 -10.40 -12.00 -6.66
CA ARG A 35 -11.16 -13.20 -7.03
C ARG A 35 -10.28 -14.43 -7.14
N LYS A 36 -9.04 -14.29 -7.60
CA LYS A 36 -8.04 -15.37 -7.64
C LYS A 36 -7.46 -15.73 -6.27
N GLY A 37 -7.69 -14.94 -5.26
CA GLY A 37 -7.16 -15.15 -3.90
C GLY A 37 -5.86 -14.42 -3.61
N VAL A 38 -5.43 -13.49 -4.45
CA VAL A 38 -4.28 -12.61 -4.18
C VAL A 38 -4.65 -11.64 -3.06
N ASN A 39 -3.80 -11.51 -2.05
CA ASN A 39 -3.97 -10.56 -0.97
C ASN A 39 -3.14 -9.29 -1.22
N PHE A 40 -3.73 -8.15 -0.87
CA PHE A 40 -3.08 -6.85 -0.87
C PHE A 40 -2.81 -6.40 0.56
N ARG A 41 -1.55 -6.06 0.85
CA ARG A 41 -1.15 -5.47 2.12
C ARG A 41 -0.58 -4.08 1.84
N ILE A 42 -1.19 -3.07 2.42
CA ILE A 42 -0.81 -1.67 2.17
C ILE A 42 -0.45 -1.02 3.50
N ILE A 43 0.76 -0.46 3.56
CA ILE A 43 1.19 0.43 4.63
C ILE A 43 1.08 1.85 4.11
N THR A 44 0.35 2.70 4.83
CA THR A 44 0.26 4.14 4.57
C THR A 44 0.58 4.90 5.86
N MET A 45 0.62 6.22 5.82
CA MET A 45 0.72 7.00 7.06
C MET A 45 -0.62 7.00 7.81
N MET A 46 -0.57 7.16 9.13
CA MET A 46 -1.77 7.47 9.90
C MET A 46 -2.39 8.77 9.39
N PRO A 47 -3.71 8.80 9.09
CA PRO A 47 -4.35 9.97 8.49
C PRO A 47 -4.35 11.22 9.38
N ASP A 48 -4.27 11.06 10.70
CA ASP A 48 -4.17 12.12 11.70
C ASP A 48 -2.71 12.48 12.05
N SER A 49 -1.75 11.89 11.38
CA SER A 49 -0.33 12.12 11.59
C SER A 49 0.09 13.55 11.17
N PRO A 50 0.97 14.22 11.92
CA PRO A 50 1.56 15.49 11.49
C PRO A 50 2.37 15.34 10.20
N TYR A 51 2.86 14.16 9.88
CA TYR A 51 3.59 13.90 8.64
C TYR A 51 2.72 14.00 7.38
N ALA A 52 1.42 13.75 7.49
CA ALA A 52 0.49 13.96 6.37
C ALA A 52 0.42 15.45 6.00
N ALA A 53 0.35 16.34 6.99
CA ALA A 53 0.37 17.79 6.77
C ALA A 53 1.71 18.27 6.20
N GLU A 54 2.83 17.72 6.68
CA GLU A 54 4.16 18.02 6.11
C GLU A 54 4.26 17.61 4.64
N ARG A 55 3.73 16.45 4.28
CA ARG A 55 3.71 16.00 2.87
C ARG A 55 2.89 16.92 1.99
N ASP A 56 1.76 17.43 2.47
CA ASP A 56 0.97 18.43 1.74
C ASP A 56 1.79 19.69 1.43
N LYS A 57 2.56 20.18 2.41
CA LYS A 57 3.46 21.33 2.22
C LYS A 57 4.56 21.03 1.20
N GLU A 58 5.21 19.87 1.31
CA GLU A 58 6.27 19.45 0.37
C GLU A 58 5.79 19.38 -1.07
N GLU A 59 4.56 18.94 -1.29
CA GLU A 59 3.94 18.84 -2.61
C GLU A 59 3.16 20.10 -3.03
N ASN A 60 3.20 21.16 -2.23
CA ASN A 60 2.43 22.41 -2.45
C ASN A 60 0.94 22.15 -2.62
N LYS A 61 0.38 21.29 -1.78
CA LYS A 61 -1.05 20.96 -1.73
C LYS A 61 -1.74 21.62 -0.54
N ASN A 62 -3.06 21.73 -0.63
CA ASN A 62 -3.87 22.22 0.48
C ASN A 62 -3.75 21.27 1.69
N ASN A 63 -3.72 21.84 2.89
CA ASN A 63 -3.70 21.08 4.13
C ASN A 63 -4.89 20.11 4.20
N GLY A 64 -4.62 18.86 4.54
CA GLY A 64 -5.62 17.81 4.63
C GLY A 64 -5.77 16.96 3.35
N THR A 65 -5.11 17.32 2.26
CA THR A 65 -5.19 16.57 0.98
C THR A 65 -4.67 15.14 1.12
N THR A 66 -3.51 14.95 1.73
CA THR A 66 -2.92 13.62 1.95
C THR A 66 -3.77 12.80 2.93
N SER A 67 -4.19 13.41 4.05
CA SER A 67 -5.06 12.76 5.04
C SER A 67 -6.38 12.29 4.42
N TYR A 68 -7.02 13.14 3.62
CA TYR A 68 -8.24 12.77 2.91
C TYR A 68 -8.03 11.61 1.93
N SER A 69 -6.94 11.63 1.17
CA SER A 69 -6.61 10.55 0.23
C SER A 69 -6.38 9.22 0.94
N ILE A 70 -5.75 9.24 2.12
CA ILE A 70 -5.56 8.04 2.95
C ILE A 70 -6.91 7.51 3.45
N GLN A 71 -7.82 8.37 3.89
CA GLN A 71 -9.16 7.96 4.30
C GLN A 71 -9.93 7.32 3.13
N GLN A 72 -9.82 7.88 1.94
CA GLN A 72 -10.40 7.30 0.72
C GLN A 72 -9.81 5.91 0.38
N LEU A 73 -8.52 5.71 0.62
CA LEU A 73 -7.88 4.39 0.46
C LEU A 73 -8.50 3.36 1.40
N VAL A 74 -8.71 3.71 2.66
CA VAL A 74 -9.31 2.81 3.65
C VAL A 74 -10.75 2.45 3.28
N GLU A 75 -11.56 3.44 2.90
CA GLU A 75 -12.94 3.22 2.45
C GLU A 75 -13.00 2.31 1.22
N TRP A 76 -12.13 2.55 0.25
CA TRP A 76 -12.01 1.72 -0.95
C TRP A 76 -11.67 0.27 -0.60
N ALA A 77 -10.72 0.05 0.31
CA ALA A 77 -10.33 -1.29 0.76
C ALA A 77 -11.49 -1.99 1.50
N ASP A 78 -12.14 -1.30 2.43
CA ASP A 78 -13.29 -1.84 3.15
C ASP A 78 -14.45 -2.21 2.21
N LYS A 79 -14.71 -1.38 1.21
CA LYS A 79 -15.74 -1.65 0.18
C LYS A 79 -15.41 -2.90 -0.64
N LEU A 80 -14.16 -3.07 -1.07
CA LEU A 80 -13.73 -4.29 -1.77
C LEU A 80 -13.85 -5.53 -0.88
N ASN A 81 -13.44 -5.43 0.38
CA ASN A 81 -13.53 -6.53 1.34
C ASN A 81 -14.97 -6.96 1.63
N SER A 82 -15.93 -6.04 1.54
CA SER A 82 -17.35 -6.33 1.77
C SER A 82 -17.97 -7.23 0.70
N ARG A 83 -17.34 -7.34 -0.46
CA ARG A 83 -17.80 -8.17 -1.58
C ARG A 83 -17.47 -9.66 -1.42
N SER A 84 -16.85 -10.07 -0.31
CA SER A 84 -16.55 -11.47 0.03
C SER A 84 -15.72 -12.22 -1.00
N MET A 85 -14.83 -11.52 -1.72
CA MET A 85 -13.85 -12.14 -2.62
C MET A 85 -12.82 -12.96 -1.82
N ARG A 86 -12.14 -13.91 -2.48
CA ARG A 86 -11.18 -14.81 -1.82
C ARG A 86 -9.99 -14.07 -1.22
N GLY A 87 -9.41 -13.14 -1.97
CA GLY A 87 -8.36 -12.24 -1.47
C GLY A 87 -8.94 -11.04 -0.74
N LYS A 88 -8.11 -10.36 0.03
CA LYS A 88 -8.47 -9.20 0.84
C LYS A 88 -7.48 -8.06 0.66
N VAL A 89 -7.93 -6.85 0.92
CA VAL A 89 -7.11 -5.64 0.99
C VAL A 89 -7.02 -5.20 2.44
N ILE A 90 -5.85 -5.31 3.05
CA ILE A 90 -5.61 -4.88 4.43
C ILE A 90 -4.72 -3.65 4.40
N VAL A 91 -5.16 -2.58 5.03
CA VAL A 91 -4.42 -1.31 5.15
C VAL A 91 -4.04 -1.10 6.61
N LYS A 92 -2.76 -0.82 6.84
CA LYS A 92 -2.22 -0.39 8.13
C LYS A 92 -1.66 1.02 8.02
N GLY A 93 -1.82 1.80 9.09
CA GLY A 93 -1.27 3.13 9.20
C GLY A 93 0.05 3.11 9.96
N TYR A 94 1.08 3.72 9.36
CA TYR A 94 2.42 3.87 9.91
C TYR A 94 2.54 5.24 10.62
N SER A 95 3.05 5.24 11.85
CA SER A 95 3.13 6.43 12.69
C SER A 95 4.35 7.33 12.40
N CYS A 96 5.10 7.06 11.33
CA CYS A 96 6.27 7.82 10.92
C CYS A 96 6.16 8.27 9.47
N MET A 97 7.10 9.14 9.05
CA MET A 97 7.23 9.52 7.65
C MET A 97 7.77 8.35 6.83
N THR A 98 7.08 8.03 5.74
CA THR A 98 7.61 7.11 4.73
C THR A 98 8.58 7.84 3.82
N LEU A 99 9.74 7.21 3.53
CA LEU A 99 10.79 7.81 2.71
C LEU A 99 10.72 7.35 1.26
N ASP A 100 10.18 6.15 1.03
CA ASP A 100 10.10 5.53 -0.28
C ASP A 100 8.68 5.06 -0.58
N PHE A 101 8.28 5.23 -1.84
CA PHE A 101 7.23 4.41 -2.44
C PHE A 101 7.75 2.99 -2.61
N TYR A 102 7.01 2.01 -2.11
CA TYR A 102 7.31 0.58 -2.23
C TYR A 102 6.13 -0.11 -2.92
N TRP A 103 6.42 -0.90 -3.93
CA TRP A 103 5.41 -1.67 -4.63
C TRP A 103 5.95 -3.06 -4.97
N ARG A 104 5.34 -4.08 -4.43
CA ARG A 104 5.72 -5.47 -4.70
C ARG A 104 4.58 -6.23 -5.35
N VAL A 105 4.89 -6.92 -6.42
CA VAL A 105 4.02 -7.94 -7.03
C VAL A 105 4.82 -9.24 -7.06
N ASP A 106 4.41 -10.21 -6.27
CA ASP A 106 5.08 -11.52 -6.11
C ASP A 106 6.61 -11.38 -5.89
N ASP A 107 7.41 -11.68 -6.91
CA ASP A 107 8.88 -11.74 -6.85
C ASP A 107 9.57 -10.51 -7.44
N VAL A 108 8.84 -9.40 -7.59
CA VAL A 108 9.36 -8.13 -8.09
C VAL A 108 9.00 -7.00 -7.14
N ILE A 109 9.98 -6.16 -6.80
CA ILE A 109 9.81 -4.96 -6.00
C ILE A 109 10.21 -3.73 -6.80
N TYR A 110 9.37 -2.69 -6.74
CA TYR A 110 9.66 -1.35 -7.25
C TYR A 110 9.80 -0.39 -6.09
N ILE A 111 10.86 0.42 -6.12
CA ILE A 111 11.13 1.46 -5.11
C ILE A 111 11.28 2.79 -5.81
N GLY A 112 10.58 3.81 -5.32
CA GLY A 112 10.70 5.19 -5.75
C GLY A 112 10.83 6.13 -4.56
N PRO A 113 11.88 6.97 -4.49
CA PRO A 113 12.05 7.89 -3.35
C PRO A 113 10.98 8.99 -3.37
N TYR A 114 10.57 9.43 -2.18
CA TYR A 114 9.76 10.63 -2.00
C TYR A 114 10.67 11.85 -1.83
N TRP A 115 10.93 12.56 -2.92
CA TRP A 115 11.74 13.76 -2.90
C TRP A 115 10.90 15.00 -2.55
N TYR A 116 11.53 15.94 -1.85
CA TYR A 116 10.93 17.23 -1.56
C TYR A 116 10.54 17.98 -2.84
N GLY A 117 9.30 18.48 -2.87
CA GLY A 117 8.80 19.28 -4.00
C GLY A 117 8.55 18.51 -5.29
N VAL A 118 8.69 17.18 -5.29
CA VAL A 118 8.48 16.33 -6.46
C VAL A 118 7.36 15.32 -6.18
N GLU A 119 6.36 15.27 -7.04
CA GLU A 119 5.32 14.26 -6.96
C GLU A 119 5.91 12.85 -7.18
N SER A 120 5.42 11.88 -6.44
CA SER A 120 5.94 10.51 -6.49
C SER A 120 5.94 9.88 -7.89
N GLN A 121 5.01 10.29 -8.74
CA GLN A 121 4.92 9.82 -10.12
C GLN A 121 6.03 10.35 -11.03
N GLN A 122 6.75 11.39 -10.61
CA GLN A 122 7.81 12.06 -11.37
C GLN A 122 9.20 11.67 -10.90
N THR A 123 9.32 10.87 -9.83
CA THR A 123 10.60 10.40 -9.33
C THR A 123 11.08 9.14 -10.04
N ILE A 124 12.38 8.88 -9.96
CA ILE A 124 12.99 7.66 -10.48
C ILE A 124 12.42 6.42 -9.77
N THR A 125 12.29 5.32 -10.49
CA THR A 125 11.88 4.04 -9.92
C THR A 125 12.94 2.99 -10.18
N TYR A 126 13.32 2.27 -9.13
CA TYR A 126 14.24 1.14 -9.18
C TYR A 126 13.46 -0.17 -9.12
N LYS A 127 13.87 -1.14 -9.92
CA LYS A 127 13.29 -2.48 -9.96
C LYS A 127 14.26 -3.50 -9.35
N TYR A 128 13.77 -4.30 -8.41
CA TYR A 128 14.51 -5.36 -7.74
C TYR A 128 13.85 -6.71 -7.97
N LEU A 129 14.64 -7.69 -8.38
CA LEU A 129 14.18 -9.05 -8.66
C LEU A 129 14.52 -10.01 -7.54
N ALA A 130 13.68 -11.01 -7.31
CA ALA A 130 13.94 -12.10 -6.37
C ALA A 130 15.29 -12.75 -6.62
N GLY A 131 16.01 -13.14 -5.56
CA GLY A 131 17.36 -13.64 -5.60
C GLY A 131 18.44 -12.57 -5.46
N GLY A 132 18.10 -11.29 -5.66
CA GLY A 132 19.01 -10.17 -5.41
C GLY A 132 18.96 -9.66 -3.97
N LYS A 133 20.08 -9.03 -3.55
CA LYS A 133 20.22 -8.47 -2.19
C LYS A 133 19.20 -7.36 -1.91
N GLY A 134 18.94 -6.49 -2.89
CA GLY A 134 17.97 -5.40 -2.75
C GLY A 134 16.56 -5.92 -2.51
N PHE A 135 16.15 -6.93 -3.27
CA PHE A 135 14.84 -7.57 -3.06
C PHE A 135 14.72 -8.14 -1.65
N THR A 136 15.72 -8.87 -1.18
CA THR A 136 15.73 -9.46 0.16
C THR A 136 15.62 -8.40 1.24
N GLN A 137 16.44 -7.35 1.18
CA GLN A 137 16.45 -6.29 2.19
C GLN A 137 15.12 -5.51 2.22
N TYR A 138 14.56 -5.15 1.07
CA TYR A 138 13.27 -4.44 1.03
C TYR A 138 12.10 -5.33 1.45
N SER A 139 12.13 -6.62 1.13
CA SER A 139 11.12 -7.58 1.63
C SER A 139 11.15 -7.68 3.16
N GLU A 140 12.33 -7.79 3.75
CA GLU A 140 12.51 -7.83 5.21
C GLU A 140 12.09 -6.51 5.87
N TYR A 141 12.40 -5.39 5.25
CA TYR A 141 11.97 -4.07 5.73
C TYR A 141 10.44 -3.97 5.79
N PHE A 142 9.75 -4.38 4.73
CA PHE A 142 8.29 -4.40 4.72
C PHE A 142 7.72 -5.26 5.84
N GLU A 143 8.22 -6.48 6.00
CA GLU A 143 7.76 -7.40 7.05
C GLU A 143 8.03 -6.84 8.45
N THR A 144 9.18 -6.19 8.66
CA THR A 144 9.53 -5.53 9.94
C THR A 144 8.51 -4.45 10.29
N LEU A 145 8.13 -3.59 9.34
CA LEU A 145 7.11 -2.57 9.56
C LEU A 145 5.73 -3.18 9.76
N TRP A 146 5.35 -4.10 8.89
CA TRP A 146 4.02 -4.72 8.92
C TRP A 146 3.72 -5.42 10.25
N ASN A 147 4.73 -6.07 10.82
CA ASN A 147 4.61 -6.82 12.07
C ASN A 147 4.88 -5.98 13.33
N ASN A 148 5.29 -4.73 13.20
CA ASN A 148 5.48 -3.83 14.33
C ASN A 148 4.14 -3.21 14.75
N THR A 149 3.50 -3.78 15.77
CA THR A 149 2.17 -3.38 16.23
C THR A 149 2.14 -2.01 16.93
N ASP A 150 3.29 -1.51 17.36
CA ASP A 150 3.38 -0.17 17.97
C ASP A 150 3.41 0.92 16.93
N LEU A 151 4.06 0.69 15.79
CA LEU A 151 4.24 1.65 14.71
C LEU A 151 3.21 1.52 13.59
N CYS A 152 2.77 0.29 13.30
CA CYS A 152 1.79 0.00 12.24
C CYS A 152 0.50 -0.57 12.84
N ARG A 153 -0.60 0.17 12.67
CA ARG A 153 -1.91 -0.19 13.22
C ARG A 153 -2.94 -0.41 12.11
N PRO A 154 -3.85 -1.39 12.27
CA PRO A 154 -4.91 -1.62 11.29
C PRO A 154 -5.80 -0.38 11.11
N LEU A 155 -6.07 -0.03 9.85
CA LEU A 155 -7.03 1.01 9.46
C LEU A 155 -8.30 0.41 8.85
N THR A 156 -8.20 -0.71 8.14
CA THR A 156 -9.37 -1.43 7.60
C THR A 156 -10.12 -2.16 8.70
N GLN A 157 -11.44 -2.33 8.54
CA GLN A 157 -12.28 -3.11 9.46
C GLN A 157 -11.87 -4.58 9.47
N LEU A 158 -11.56 -5.15 8.29
CA LEU A 158 -11.02 -6.49 8.17
C LEU A 158 -9.52 -6.47 8.48
N THR A 159 -9.09 -7.32 9.40
CA THR A 159 -7.69 -7.55 9.75
C THR A 159 -7.29 -8.98 9.42
N GLU A 160 -5.98 -9.30 9.46
CA GLU A 160 -5.50 -10.66 9.26
C GLU A 160 -6.14 -11.66 10.25
N ALA A 161 -6.33 -11.26 11.49
CA ALA A 161 -6.94 -12.09 12.54
C ALA A 161 -8.41 -12.43 12.21
N THR A 162 -9.20 -11.45 11.76
CA THR A 162 -10.59 -11.65 11.34
C THR A 162 -10.70 -12.47 10.05
N SER A 163 -9.78 -12.29 9.13
CA SER A 163 -9.73 -13.06 7.87
C SER A 163 -9.47 -14.55 8.12
N ARG A 164 -8.61 -14.89 9.08
CA ARG A 164 -8.33 -16.29 9.46
C ARG A 164 -9.54 -16.98 10.13
N ARG A 165 -10.32 -16.26 10.93
CA ARG A 165 -11.53 -16.80 11.57
C ARG A 165 -12.64 -17.17 10.59
N ARG A 166 -12.73 -16.50 9.45
CA ARG A 166 -13.75 -16.78 8.40
C ARG A 166 -13.40 -17.99 7.50
N LYS A 167 -12.19 -18.52 7.61
CA LYS A 167 -11.74 -19.71 6.85
C LYS A 167 -11.89 -21.03 7.63
N ARG A 168 -12.37 -20.98 8.87
CA ARG A 168 -12.73 -22.13 9.72
C ARG A 168 -14.24 -22.26 9.79
#